data_2e850874520fd9868b1d527877acb9fe
#
_entry.id   2e850874520fd9868b1d527877acb9fe
#
_cell.length_a   1.000
_cell.length_b   1.000
_cell.length_c   1.000
_cell.angle_alpha   90.00
_cell.angle_beta   90.00
_cell.angle_gamma   90.00
#
_symmetry.space_group_name_H-M   'P 1'
#
loop_
_entity.id
_entity.type
_entity.pdbx_description
1 polymer ?
#
loop_
_entity_poly.entity_id
_entity_poly.type
_entity_poly.pdbx_seq_one_letter_code
_entity_poly.pdbx_strand_id
1 'polypeptide(L)'
;KYDYQEKIVMENITIKDIVEACSGQLLCGDENKVIKEFSIDSRSGSEDSIFVPIIGERVDAHKFIDGALKINGATFTSEHDEPLEGFENKPWIKVADTVEAMQKVGTFYRNRMNLPVVAVTGSVGKTTTREMISTVLASQKKVFQTIGNQNSQIGVPLTLSHLTREDEIAVLEIGMSERGQIEKLTNMIRPNVAVVTMIGVSHIAQLKTQENICLEKMDIVKGLPEDGMVFLNGDDKFLAPYRGKLSHKTFFYGMDKACDYRAENVHVKDGQTIFHFFY
;
A
#
# COMPACT_ATOMS: atom_id res chain seq x y z
N LYS A 1 7.02 -21.38 1.51
CA LYS A 1 7.94 -20.50 0.74
C LYS A 1 7.19 -20.16 -0.53
N TYR A 2 6.64 -18.96 -0.61
CA TYR A 2 6.11 -18.45 -1.88
C TYR A 2 7.30 -18.19 -2.80
N ASP A 3 7.30 -18.83 -3.95
CA ASP A 3 8.33 -18.66 -4.97
C ASP A 3 7.99 -17.39 -5.78
N TYR A 4 8.59 -16.26 -5.41
CA TYR A 4 8.42 -14.96 -6.07
C TYR A 4 9.16 -14.87 -7.42
N GLN A 5 9.43 -16.00 -8.10
CA GLN A 5 10.24 -16.00 -9.33
C GLN A 5 9.44 -15.70 -10.61
N GLU A 6 8.12 -15.73 -10.63
CA GLU A 6 7.37 -15.15 -11.72
C GLU A 6 7.17 -13.66 -11.44
N LYS A 7 7.75 -12.79 -12.28
CA LYS A 7 7.52 -11.35 -12.23
C LYS A 7 6.03 -11.08 -12.43
N ILE A 8 5.32 -10.92 -11.30
CA ILE A 8 3.92 -10.47 -11.31
C ILE A 8 3.93 -9.00 -11.71
N VAL A 9 3.19 -8.65 -12.75
CA VAL A 9 3.26 -7.36 -13.44
C VAL A 9 1.86 -6.78 -13.64
N MET A 10 1.76 -5.46 -13.77
CA MET A 10 0.50 -4.80 -14.12
C MET A 10 -0.06 -5.37 -15.44
N GLU A 11 -1.33 -5.75 -15.41
CA GLU A 11 -1.99 -6.33 -16.57
C GLU A 11 -2.64 -5.25 -17.44
N ASN A 12 -2.28 -5.23 -18.73
CA ASN A 12 -2.95 -4.42 -19.76
C ASN A 12 -3.07 -2.92 -19.42
N ILE A 13 -1.98 -2.30 -18.94
CA ILE A 13 -1.90 -0.86 -18.71
C ILE A 13 -1.05 -0.24 -19.81
N THR A 14 -1.64 0.65 -20.59
CA THR A 14 -0.94 1.41 -21.64
C THR A 14 -0.45 2.76 -21.13
N ILE A 15 0.47 3.38 -21.85
CA ILE A 15 0.89 4.77 -21.60
C ILE A 15 -0.33 5.71 -21.62
N LYS A 16 -1.27 5.50 -22.52
CA LYS A 16 -2.54 6.26 -22.59
C LYS A 16 -3.31 6.15 -21.27
N ASP A 17 -3.51 4.92 -20.75
CA ASP A 17 -4.17 4.71 -19.45
C ASP A 17 -3.43 5.46 -18.32
N ILE A 18 -2.08 5.44 -18.34
CA ILE A 18 -1.25 6.11 -17.32
C ILE A 18 -1.44 7.62 -17.40
N VAL A 19 -1.38 8.21 -18.60
CA VAL A 19 -1.57 9.66 -18.84
C VAL A 19 -2.94 10.11 -18.35
N GLU A 20 -4.01 9.37 -18.70
CA GLU A 20 -5.36 9.67 -18.26
C GLU A 20 -5.50 9.54 -16.73
N ALA A 21 -4.97 8.47 -16.13
CA ALA A 21 -5.06 8.22 -14.68
C ALA A 21 -4.38 9.30 -13.85
N CYS A 22 -3.19 9.75 -14.27
CA CYS A 22 -2.44 10.77 -13.52
C CYS A 22 -2.71 12.21 -13.96
N SER A 23 -3.52 12.42 -15.01
CA SER A 23 -3.75 13.72 -15.67
C SER A 23 -2.42 14.36 -16.14
N GLY A 24 -1.52 13.53 -16.66
CA GLY A 24 -0.23 13.93 -17.20
C GLY A 24 -0.32 14.38 -18.65
N GLN A 25 0.82 14.85 -19.17
CA GLN A 25 0.99 15.19 -20.59
C GLN A 25 2.03 14.26 -21.21
N LEU A 26 1.66 13.53 -22.25
CA LEU A 26 2.61 12.77 -23.06
C LEU A 26 3.43 13.74 -23.91
N LEU A 27 4.74 13.82 -23.67
CA LEU A 27 5.64 14.69 -24.43
C LEU A 27 6.07 14.03 -25.75
N CYS A 28 6.30 12.71 -25.73
CA CYS A 28 6.68 11.91 -26.90
C CYS A 28 6.48 10.41 -26.65
N GLY A 29 6.74 9.59 -27.68
CA GLY A 29 6.68 8.14 -27.63
C GLY A 29 5.29 7.57 -27.93
N ASP A 30 5.18 6.24 -27.90
CA ASP A 30 3.96 5.50 -28.28
C ASP A 30 2.98 5.44 -27.09
N GLU A 31 1.80 6.03 -27.26
CA GLU A 31 0.73 5.99 -26.25
C GLU A 31 0.15 4.59 -26.02
N ASN A 32 0.30 3.67 -26.97
CA ASN A 32 -0.19 2.30 -26.87
C ASN A 32 0.81 1.34 -26.24
N LYS A 33 2.04 1.80 -25.95
CA LYS A 33 3.03 0.97 -25.27
C LYS A 33 2.49 0.48 -23.92
N VAL A 34 2.57 -0.85 -23.71
CA VAL A 34 2.15 -1.48 -22.45
C VAL A 34 3.27 -1.34 -21.39
N ILE A 35 2.89 -0.91 -20.21
CA ILE A 35 3.75 -0.84 -19.04
C ILE A 35 3.31 -1.89 -18.03
N LYS A 36 4.26 -2.61 -17.47
CA LYS A 36 4.01 -3.73 -16.56
C LYS A 36 4.45 -3.47 -15.12
N GLU A 37 5.37 -2.54 -14.91
CA GLU A 37 5.90 -2.26 -13.57
C GLU A 37 6.37 -0.80 -13.42
N PHE A 38 6.40 -0.31 -12.18
CA PHE A 38 7.11 0.91 -11.82
C PHE A 38 8.55 0.57 -11.46
N SER A 39 9.49 1.44 -11.85
CA SER A 39 10.87 1.42 -11.38
C SER A 39 11.20 2.73 -10.66
N ILE A 40 11.71 2.65 -9.44
CA ILE A 40 12.17 3.79 -8.64
C ILE A 40 13.70 3.79 -8.45
N ASP A 41 14.39 2.77 -8.95
CA ASP A 41 15.85 2.69 -8.98
C ASP A 41 16.32 2.78 -10.43
N SER A 42 17.09 3.83 -10.75
CA SER A 42 17.60 4.08 -12.11
C SER A 42 18.52 2.96 -12.67
N ARG A 43 18.94 2.02 -11.82
CA ARG A 43 19.81 0.89 -12.17
C ARG A 43 19.03 -0.40 -12.40
N SER A 44 17.71 -0.38 -12.22
CA SER A 44 16.83 -1.54 -12.34
C SER A 44 15.62 -1.23 -13.23
N GLY A 45 14.87 -2.27 -13.57
CA GLY A 45 13.69 -2.19 -14.42
C GLY A 45 13.83 -3.07 -15.65
N SER A 46 13.02 -2.80 -16.66
CA SER A 46 12.97 -3.49 -17.93
C SER A 46 12.43 -2.57 -19.01
N GLU A 47 12.39 -3.01 -20.27
CA GLU A 47 11.76 -2.24 -21.36
C GLU A 47 10.23 -2.07 -21.14
N ASP A 48 9.63 -2.88 -20.28
CA ASP A 48 8.22 -2.77 -19.89
C ASP A 48 8.01 -1.93 -18.60
N SER A 49 9.06 -1.33 -18.04
CA SER A 49 8.97 -0.49 -16.84
C SER A 49 8.82 0.99 -17.18
N ILE A 50 8.12 1.73 -16.33
CA ILE A 50 8.17 3.19 -16.29
C ILE A 50 9.01 3.66 -15.11
N PHE A 51 10.06 4.44 -15.38
CA PHE A 51 10.88 5.04 -14.34
C PHE A 51 10.15 6.20 -13.65
N VAL A 52 10.16 6.19 -12.33
CA VAL A 52 9.55 7.22 -11.47
C VAL A 52 10.68 7.97 -10.75
N PRO A 53 11.16 9.09 -11.24
CA PRO A 53 12.19 9.87 -10.57
C PRO A 53 11.60 10.53 -9.33
N ILE A 54 12.12 10.16 -8.16
CA ILE A 54 11.66 10.68 -6.86
C ILE A 54 12.58 11.80 -6.42
N ILE A 55 12.00 12.93 -6.02
CA ILE A 55 12.73 14.02 -5.36
C ILE A 55 12.84 13.68 -3.88
N GLY A 56 14.03 13.26 -3.46
CA GLY A 56 14.33 12.93 -2.07
C GLY A 56 15.00 14.09 -1.34
N GLU A 57 15.16 13.99 -0.02
CA GLU A 57 15.79 15.04 0.80
C GLU A 57 17.22 15.40 0.37
N ARG A 58 17.98 14.44 -0.18
CA ARG A 58 19.40 14.62 -0.54
C ARG A 58 19.67 14.56 -2.02
N VAL A 59 18.79 13.92 -2.77
CA VAL A 59 19.02 13.60 -4.17
C VAL A 59 17.72 13.73 -4.93
N ASP A 60 17.76 14.46 -6.03
CA ASP A 60 16.72 14.46 -7.05
C ASP A 60 17.06 13.40 -8.10
N ALA A 61 16.13 12.42 -8.25
CA ALA A 61 16.34 11.31 -9.18
C ALA A 61 16.13 11.69 -10.65
N HIS A 62 15.61 12.89 -10.98
CA HIS A 62 15.50 13.37 -12.37
C HIS A 62 16.84 13.38 -13.09
N LYS A 63 17.94 13.69 -12.38
CA LYS A 63 19.30 13.63 -12.93
C LYS A 63 19.77 12.25 -13.41
N PHE A 64 19.03 11.18 -13.09
CA PHE A 64 19.36 9.82 -13.50
C PHE A 64 18.47 9.32 -14.64
N ILE A 65 17.58 10.14 -15.19
CA ILE A 65 16.65 9.71 -16.26
C ILE A 65 17.42 9.17 -17.48
N ASP A 66 18.52 9.81 -17.89
CA ASP A 66 19.38 9.33 -19.00
C ASP A 66 19.83 7.88 -18.75
N GLY A 67 20.39 7.60 -17.57
CA GLY A 67 20.82 6.26 -17.21
C GLY A 67 19.66 5.28 -17.08
N ALA A 68 18.56 5.71 -16.49
CA ALA A 68 17.37 4.89 -16.28
C ALA A 68 16.70 4.48 -17.60
N LEU A 69 16.62 5.36 -18.58
CA LEU A 69 16.01 5.08 -19.87
C LEU A 69 16.82 4.12 -20.77
N LYS A 70 18.07 3.82 -20.43
CA LYS A 70 18.84 2.75 -21.06
C LYS A 70 18.30 1.35 -20.69
N ILE A 71 17.53 1.27 -19.59
CA ILE A 71 16.96 0.04 -19.04
C ILE A 71 15.43 0.07 -19.12
N ASN A 72 14.83 1.19 -18.70
CA ASN A 72 13.39 1.36 -18.64
C ASN A 72 12.80 1.83 -19.98
N GLY A 73 11.58 1.42 -20.24
CA GLY A 73 10.90 1.72 -21.49
C GLY A 73 10.11 3.02 -21.53
N ALA A 74 9.96 3.70 -20.41
CA ALA A 74 9.27 4.99 -20.26
C ALA A 74 9.74 5.73 -19.01
N THR A 75 9.39 7.02 -18.86
CA THR A 75 9.65 7.80 -17.64
C THR A 75 8.54 8.80 -17.36
N PHE A 76 8.32 9.07 -16.06
CA PHE A 76 7.72 10.32 -15.62
C PHE A 76 8.77 11.41 -15.54
N THR A 77 8.34 12.67 -15.57
CA THR A 77 9.16 13.83 -15.26
C THR A 77 8.31 14.97 -14.71
N SER A 78 8.82 15.70 -13.73
CA SER A 78 8.26 16.99 -13.30
C SER A 78 9.11 18.18 -13.74
N GLU A 79 10.32 17.93 -14.25
CA GLU A 79 11.30 18.98 -14.57
C GLU A 79 11.50 19.25 -16.07
N HIS A 80 11.35 18.21 -16.92
CA HIS A 80 11.62 18.35 -18.35
C HIS A 80 10.35 18.71 -19.12
N ASP A 81 10.45 19.67 -20.04
CA ASP A 81 9.40 20.03 -20.99
C ASP A 81 9.55 19.32 -22.34
N GLU A 82 10.72 18.75 -22.58
CA GLU A 82 11.09 18.00 -23.79
C GLU A 82 11.91 16.78 -23.41
N PRO A 83 11.90 15.71 -24.24
CA PRO A 83 12.73 14.53 -23.99
C PRO A 83 14.21 14.87 -24.13
N LEU A 84 15.08 14.11 -23.44
CA LEU A 84 16.51 14.18 -23.66
C LEU A 84 16.88 13.62 -25.04
N GLU A 85 17.91 14.20 -25.66
CA GLU A 85 18.43 13.75 -26.97
C GLU A 85 18.73 12.25 -26.98
N GLY A 86 18.21 11.55 -28.00
CA GLY A 86 18.37 10.12 -28.18
C GLY A 86 17.31 9.24 -27.46
N PHE A 87 16.36 9.85 -26.77
CA PHE A 87 15.27 9.13 -26.08
C PHE A 87 13.87 9.58 -26.54
N GLU A 88 13.75 10.24 -27.71
CA GLU A 88 12.50 10.77 -28.26
C GLU A 88 11.51 9.65 -28.68
N ASN A 89 12.00 8.44 -28.83
CA ASN A 89 11.19 7.25 -29.14
C ASN A 89 10.59 6.57 -27.90
N LYS A 90 11.04 6.93 -26.69
CA LYS A 90 10.48 6.40 -25.43
C LYS A 90 9.41 7.35 -24.88
N PRO A 91 8.31 6.84 -24.30
CA PRO A 91 7.30 7.69 -23.68
C PRO A 91 7.86 8.48 -22.51
N TRP A 92 7.68 9.80 -22.57
CA TRP A 92 7.92 10.75 -21.48
C TRP A 92 6.60 11.36 -21.05
N ILE A 93 6.26 11.22 -19.78
CA ILE A 93 5.00 11.72 -19.22
C ILE A 93 5.33 12.85 -18.24
N LYS A 94 5.00 14.09 -18.63
CA LYS A 94 5.13 15.24 -17.75
C LYS A 94 3.97 15.29 -16.76
N VAL A 95 4.31 15.47 -15.49
CA VAL A 95 3.39 15.57 -14.36
C VAL A 95 3.88 16.65 -13.38
N ALA A 96 3.02 17.12 -12.49
CA ALA A 96 3.41 18.08 -11.45
C ALA A 96 4.26 17.41 -10.34
N ASP A 97 3.96 16.17 -9.99
CA ASP A 97 4.66 15.36 -8.98
C ASP A 97 4.65 13.90 -9.42
N THR A 98 5.84 13.31 -9.53
CA THR A 98 6.01 11.94 -10.02
C THR A 98 5.53 10.87 -9.04
N VAL A 99 5.63 11.13 -7.74
CA VAL A 99 5.12 10.25 -6.69
C VAL A 99 3.59 10.28 -6.68
N GLU A 100 3.00 11.47 -6.76
CA GLU A 100 1.54 11.62 -6.87
C GLU A 100 1.01 10.95 -8.14
N ALA A 101 1.71 11.08 -9.27
CA ALA A 101 1.36 10.41 -10.52
C ALA A 101 1.35 8.88 -10.35
N MET A 102 2.40 8.31 -9.76
CA MET A 102 2.48 6.88 -9.45
C MET A 102 1.33 6.43 -8.52
N GLN A 103 0.98 7.22 -7.51
CA GLN A 103 -0.14 6.94 -6.61
C GLN A 103 -1.49 6.92 -7.35
N LYS A 104 -1.72 7.88 -8.24
CA LYS A 104 -2.94 7.95 -9.07
C LYS A 104 -3.03 6.74 -10.00
N VAL A 105 -1.93 6.36 -10.64
CA VAL A 105 -1.89 5.15 -11.50
C VAL A 105 -2.11 3.89 -10.68
N GLY A 106 -1.49 3.77 -9.49
CA GLY A 106 -1.72 2.67 -8.57
C GLY A 106 -3.18 2.57 -8.12
N THR A 107 -3.82 3.71 -7.83
CA THR A 107 -5.26 3.78 -7.50
C THR A 107 -6.13 3.36 -8.70
N PHE A 108 -5.82 3.86 -9.89
CA PHE A 108 -6.51 3.48 -11.11
C PHE A 108 -6.42 1.97 -11.35
N TYR A 109 -5.23 1.40 -11.23
CA TYR A 109 -5.01 -0.03 -11.38
C TYR A 109 -5.76 -0.85 -10.33
N ARG A 110 -5.70 -0.45 -9.05
CA ARG A 110 -6.47 -1.05 -7.95
C ARG A 110 -7.99 -1.07 -8.24
N ASN A 111 -8.51 0.00 -8.81
CA ASN A 111 -9.94 0.12 -9.12
C ASN A 111 -10.40 -0.83 -10.25
N ARG A 112 -9.48 -1.35 -11.06
CA ARG A 112 -9.75 -2.39 -12.08
C ARG A 112 -9.78 -3.81 -11.50
N MET A 113 -9.33 -3.98 -10.24
CA MET A 113 -9.29 -5.25 -9.54
C MET A 113 -10.52 -5.41 -8.64
N ASN A 114 -11.36 -6.40 -8.95
CA ASN A 114 -12.58 -6.68 -8.17
C ASN A 114 -12.29 -7.74 -7.10
N LEU A 115 -11.49 -7.38 -6.09
CA LEU A 115 -11.18 -8.25 -4.96
C LEU A 115 -11.31 -7.50 -3.64
N PRO A 116 -11.72 -8.19 -2.54
CA PRO A 116 -11.75 -7.60 -1.21
C PRO A 116 -10.33 -7.33 -0.70
N VAL A 117 -10.20 -6.27 0.10
CA VAL A 117 -8.93 -5.88 0.71
C VAL A 117 -9.07 -5.79 2.22
N VAL A 118 -8.15 -6.41 2.93
CA VAL A 118 -7.92 -6.22 4.36
C VAL A 118 -6.74 -5.27 4.53
N ALA A 119 -6.97 -4.12 5.15
CA ALA A 119 -5.91 -3.17 5.49
C ALA A 119 -5.45 -3.35 6.93
N VAL A 120 -4.15 -3.38 7.16
CA VAL A 120 -3.56 -3.51 8.49
C VAL A 120 -2.68 -2.31 8.80
N THR A 121 -2.96 -1.62 9.91
CA THR A 121 -2.09 -0.56 10.45
C THR A 121 -1.84 -0.74 11.94
N GLY A 122 -0.98 0.09 12.49
CA GLY A 122 -0.62 0.11 13.92
C GLY A 122 0.81 0.58 14.12
N SER A 123 1.20 0.85 15.36
CA SER A 123 2.57 1.23 15.68
C SER A 123 3.51 0.03 15.67
N VAL A 124 3.05 -1.12 16.17
CA VAL A 124 3.78 -2.39 16.24
C VAL A 124 2.84 -3.53 15.83
N GLY A 125 3.39 -4.63 15.32
CA GLY A 125 2.65 -5.85 15.02
C GLY A 125 1.96 -5.89 13.65
N LYS A 126 2.04 -4.85 12.82
CA LYS A 126 1.44 -4.80 11.48
C LYS A 126 1.83 -6.00 10.61
N THR A 127 3.12 -6.21 10.40
CA THR A 127 3.66 -7.28 9.55
C THR A 127 3.27 -8.66 10.07
N THR A 128 3.41 -8.89 11.38
CA THR A 128 3.03 -10.18 11.99
C THR A 128 1.53 -10.44 11.82
N THR A 129 0.68 -9.43 12.05
CA THR A 129 -0.78 -9.55 11.90
C THR A 129 -1.14 -9.79 10.43
N ARG A 130 -0.52 -9.07 9.48
CA ARG A 130 -0.69 -9.30 8.04
C ARG A 130 -0.34 -10.74 7.67
N GLU A 131 0.83 -11.25 8.10
CA GLU A 131 1.27 -12.63 7.82
C GLU A 131 0.29 -13.67 8.38
N MET A 132 -0.18 -13.47 9.61
CA MET A 132 -1.15 -14.38 10.23
C MET A 132 -2.47 -14.39 9.48
N ILE A 133 -3.04 -13.22 9.13
CA ILE A 133 -4.28 -13.11 8.36
C ILE A 133 -4.08 -13.78 6.99
N SER A 134 -2.99 -13.45 6.29
CA SER A 134 -2.68 -14.02 4.97
C SER A 134 -2.56 -15.53 5.02
N THR A 135 -1.87 -16.08 6.02
CA THR A 135 -1.69 -17.53 6.19
C THR A 135 -3.03 -18.23 6.39
N VAL A 136 -3.91 -17.69 7.23
CA VAL A 136 -5.24 -18.28 7.47
C VAL A 136 -6.08 -18.21 6.19
N LEU A 137 -6.13 -17.08 5.51
CA LEU A 137 -6.90 -16.91 4.28
C LEU A 137 -6.36 -17.78 3.13
N ALA A 138 -5.05 -17.99 3.06
CA ALA A 138 -4.41 -18.81 2.04
C ALA A 138 -4.79 -20.29 2.10
N SER A 139 -5.43 -20.75 3.18
CA SER A 139 -5.99 -22.10 3.25
C SER A 139 -7.16 -22.31 2.29
N GLN A 140 -7.81 -21.24 1.80
CA GLN A 140 -9.00 -21.31 0.96
C GLN A 140 -9.00 -20.33 -0.23
N LYS A 141 -8.07 -19.37 -0.28
CA LYS A 141 -8.03 -18.26 -1.23
C LYS A 141 -6.65 -18.05 -1.80
N LYS A 142 -6.56 -17.55 -3.04
CA LYS A 142 -5.31 -16.99 -3.54
C LYS A 142 -5.15 -15.60 -2.94
N VAL A 143 -4.20 -15.47 -1.99
CA VAL A 143 -3.99 -14.26 -1.21
C VAL A 143 -2.83 -13.47 -1.78
N PHE A 144 -3.07 -12.22 -2.14
CA PHE A 144 -2.03 -11.22 -2.36
C PHE A 144 -1.71 -10.50 -1.05
N GLN A 145 -0.46 -10.12 -0.83
CA GLN A 145 -0.08 -9.36 0.36
C GLN A 145 1.01 -8.32 0.07
N THR A 146 1.16 -7.34 0.95
CA THR A 146 2.23 -6.34 0.87
C THR A 146 3.60 -7.01 0.68
N ILE A 147 4.34 -6.56 -0.32
CA ILE A 147 5.67 -7.06 -0.64
C ILE A 147 6.69 -6.43 0.32
N GLY A 148 7.39 -7.27 1.07
CA GLY A 148 8.40 -6.81 2.04
C GLY A 148 7.84 -5.76 3.01
N ASN A 149 8.41 -4.55 3.01
CA ASN A 149 8.01 -3.40 3.82
C ASN A 149 7.43 -2.24 2.99
N GLN A 150 6.86 -2.53 1.82
CA GLN A 150 6.28 -1.53 0.90
C GLN A 150 4.92 -1.01 1.41
N ASN A 151 4.91 -0.36 2.57
CA ASN A 151 3.72 0.10 3.27
C ASN A 151 3.58 1.63 3.34
N SER A 152 4.45 2.37 2.63
CA SER A 152 4.51 3.83 2.61
C SER A 152 3.81 4.43 1.38
N GLN A 153 3.84 5.78 1.27
CA GLN A 153 3.32 6.53 0.12
C GLN A 153 3.96 6.15 -1.23
N ILE A 154 5.15 5.58 -1.21
CA ILE A 154 5.86 5.04 -2.38
C ILE A 154 5.65 3.53 -2.47
N GLY A 155 5.72 2.82 -1.36
CA GLY A 155 5.68 1.37 -1.34
C GLY A 155 4.32 0.78 -1.70
N VAL A 156 3.22 1.41 -1.26
CA VAL A 156 1.86 0.91 -1.55
C VAL A 156 1.55 0.90 -3.05
N PRO A 157 1.75 1.98 -3.83
CA PRO A 157 1.51 1.91 -5.28
C PRO A 157 2.43 0.90 -5.98
N LEU A 158 3.69 0.72 -5.53
CA LEU A 158 4.56 -0.35 -6.03
C LEU A 158 3.97 -1.74 -5.73
N THR A 159 3.49 -1.97 -4.50
CA THR A 159 2.81 -3.21 -4.14
C THR A 159 1.58 -3.44 -5.02
N LEU A 160 0.73 -2.42 -5.20
CA LEU A 160 -0.49 -2.54 -6.01
C LEU A 160 -0.21 -2.91 -7.48
N SER A 161 0.92 -2.48 -8.05
CA SER A 161 1.29 -2.83 -9.42
C SER A 161 1.57 -4.33 -9.62
N HIS A 162 1.66 -5.10 -8.56
CA HIS A 162 1.82 -6.55 -8.61
C HIS A 162 0.53 -7.35 -8.38
N LEU A 163 -0.62 -6.68 -8.17
CA LEU A 163 -1.92 -7.36 -8.13
C LEU A 163 -2.26 -7.97 -9.49
N THR A 164 -2.85 -9.16 -9.46
CA THR A 164 -3.33 -9.85 -10.66
C THR A 164 -4.81 -10.18 -10.54
N ARG A 165 -5.46 -10.49 -11.66
CA ARG A 165 -6.86 -10.93 -11.69
C ARG A 165 -7.07 -12.31 -11.07
N GLU A 166 -6.01 -13.06 -10.86
CA GLU A 166 -6.06 -14.35 -10.20
C GLU A 166 -6.13 -14.25 -8.67
N ASP A 167 -5.73 -13.09 -8.11
CA ASP A 167 -5.81 -12.86 -6.68
C ASP A 167 -7.27 -12.71 -6.24
N GLU A 168 -7.66 -13.44 -5.19
CA GLU A 168 -9.03 -13.49 -4.69
C GLU A 168 -9.25 -12.57 -3.48
N ILE A 169 -8.18 -12.21 -2.78
CA ILE A 169 -8.18 -11.28 -1.64
C ILE A 169 -6.79 -10.68 -1.46
N ALA A 170 -6.73 -9.42 -1.04
CA ALA A 170 -5.47 -8.78 -0.69
C ALA A 170 -5.40 -8.45 0.81
N VAL A 171 -4.23 -8.64 1.42
CA VAL A 171 -3.93 -8.22 2.80
C VAL A 171 -2.79 -7.21 2.74
N LEU A 172 -3.14 -5.94 2.93
CA LEU A 172 -2.21 -4.83 2.71
C LEU A 172 -1.85 -4.13 4.01
N GLU A 173 -0.55 -4.01 4.26
CA GLU A 173 -0.02 -3.22 5.35
C GLU A 173 0.09 -1.76 4.92
N ILE A 174 -0.41 -0.82 5.73
CA ILE A 174 -0.25 0.61 5.53
C ILE A 174 0.39 1.28 6.74
N GLY A 175 1.41 2.09 6.46
CA GLY A 175 2.19 2.82 7.45
C GLY A 175 2.19 4.32 7.15
N MET A 176 2.61 5.10 8.14
CA MET A 176 2.72 6.56 8.03
C MET A 176 3.96 7.06 8.79
N SER A 177 4.45 8.20 8.41
CA SER A 177 5.41 9.01 9.17
C SER A 177 4.84 10.39 9.53
N GLU A 178 3.83 10.87 8.80
CA GLU A 178 3.24 12.18 8.92
C GLU A 178 1.71 12.12 8.89
N ARG A 179 1.06 13.25 9.21
CA ARG A 179 -0.40 13.36 9.15
C ARG A 179 -0.95 13.29 7.74
N GLY A 180 -2.14 12.70 7.59
CA GLY A 180 -2.87 12.56 6.34
C GLY A 180 -2.37 11.42 5.45
N GLN A 181 -1.30 10.72 5.83
CA GLN A 181 -0.75 9.64 5.01
C GLN A 181 -1.61 8.37 5.05
N ILE A 182 -2.20 8.03 6.21
CA ILE A 182 -3.11 6.86 6.31
C ILE A 182 -4.37 7.10 5.48
N GLU A 183 -4.95 8.31 5.53
CA GLU A 183 -6.10 8.65 4.71
C GLU A 183 -5.81 8.52 3.21
N LYS A 184 -4.67 9.03 2.74
CA LYS A 184 -4.23 8.86 1.35
C LYS A 184 -4.11 7.38 0.96
N LEU A 185 -3.44 6.59 1.80
CA LEU A 185 -3.22 5.17 1.51
C LEU A 185 -4.51 4.36 1.55
N THR A 186 -5.38 4.60 2.53
CA THR A 186 -6.65 3.87 2.63
C THR A 186 -7.59 4.19 1.45
N ASN A 187 -7.62 5.46 0.99
CA ASN A 187 -8.36 5.84 -0.21
C ASN A 187 -7.81 5.20 -1.49
N MET A 188 -6.49 4.99 -1.56
CA MET A 188 -5.84 4.31 -2.68
C MET A 188 -6.19 2.82 -2.72
N ILE A 189 -6.11 2.11 -1.59
CA ILE A 189 -6.34 0.66 -1.53
C ILE A 189 -7.81 0.28 -1.43
N ARG A 190 -8.69 1.16 -0.93
CA ARG A 190 -10.15 0.97 -0.75
C ARG A 190 -10.45 -0.35 -0.03
N PRO A 191 -10.12 -0.46 1.27
CA PRO A 191 -10.29 -1.70 1.99
C PRO A 191 -11.75 -2.00 2.32
N ASN A 192 -12.10 -3.27 2.45
CA ASN A 192 -13.37 -3.75 2.99
C ASN A 192 -13.28 -4.02 4.49
N VAL A 193 -12.07 -4.30 4.97
CA VAL A 193 -11.79 -4.59 6.37
C VAL A 193 -10.57 -3.78 6.80
N ALA A 194 -10.67 -3.09 7.94
CA ALA A 194 -9.57 -2.39 8.57
C ALA A 194 -9.19 -3.06 9.90
N VAL A 195 -7.89 -3.25 10.12
CA VAL A 195 -7.33 -3.82 11.35
C VAL A 195 -6.34 -2.83 11.93
N VAL A 196 -6.52 -2.44 13.20
CA VAL A 196 -5.57 -1.59 13.94
C VAL A 196 -4.98 -2.40 15.09
N THR A 197 -3.66 -2.63 15.04
CA THR A 197 -2.99 -3.55 15.98
C THR A 197 -2.76 -2.93 17.36
N MET A 198 -2.08 -1.80 17.42
CA MET A 198 -1.88 -1.05 18.67
C MET A 198 -1.35 0.35 18.43
N ILE A 199 -1.49 1.22 19.43
CA ILE A 199 -1.00 2.60 19.45
C ILE A 199 0.21 2.70 20.37
N GLY A 200 1.38 2.75 19.77
CA GLY A 200 2.66 2.96 20.45
C GLY A 200 3.20 4.37 20.24
N VAL A 201 4.51 4.50 20.36
CA VAL A 201 5.24 5.79 20.23
C VAL A 201 5.94 5.98 18.88
N SER A 202 5.72 5.07 17.92
CA SER A 202 6.31 5.22 16.58
C SER A 202 5.87 6.54 15.95
N HIS A 203 6.83 7.30 15.39
CA HIS A 203 6.60 8.63 14.78
C HIS A 203 6.14 9.71 15.77
N ILE A 204 6.42 9.55 17.07
CA ILE A 204 6.08 10.53 18.11
C ILE A 204 6.75 11.89 17.87
N ALA A 205 7.94 11.90 17.24
CA ALA A 205 8.64 13.14 16.91
C ALA A 205 7.84 14.03 15.93
N GLN A 206 7.16 13.43 14.96
CA GLN A 206 6.34 14.11 13.95
C GLN A 206 4.93 14.40 14.48
N LEU A 207 4.30 13.43 15.14
CA LEU A 207 2.90 13.51 15.55
C LEU A 207 2.69 14.05 16.97
N LYS A 208 3.75 14.19 17.76
CA LYS A 208 3.85 14.82 19.08
C LYS A 208 3.23 14.03 20.22
N THR A 209 2.07 13.38 20.05
CA THR A 209 1.39 12.63 21.11
C THR A 209 0.86 11.27 20.60
N GLN A 210 0.62 10.32 21.51
CA GLN A 210 -0.01 9.04 21.17
C GLN A 210 -1.46 9.22 20.71
N GLU A 211 -2.17 10.22 21.24
CA GLU A 211 -3.51 10.59 20.78
C GLU A 211 -3.51 10.97 19.29
N ASN A 212 -2.54 11.78 18.87
CA ASN A 212 -2.38 12.15 17.45
C ASN A 212 -2.00 10.93 16.59
N ILE A 213 -1.18 10.02 17.11
CA ILE A 213 -0.84 8.76 16.44
C ILE A 213 -2.10 7.89 16.29
N CYS A 214 -2.94 7.84 17.34
CA CYS A 214 -4.20 7.13 17.29
C CYS A 214 -5.14 7.72 16.23
N LEU A 215 -5.35 9.04 16.26
CA LEU A 215 -6.20 9.74 15.29
C LEU A 215 -5.77 9.46 13.86
N GLU A 216 -4.47 9.59 13.56
CA GLU A 216 -3.92 9.32 12.23
C GLU A 216 -4.14 7.87 11.80
N LYS A 217 -3.89 6.89 12.69
CA LYS A 217 -4.11 5.47 12.35
C LYS A 217 -5.59 5.12 12.19
N MET A 218 -6.46 5.79 12.94
CA MET A 218 -7.91 5.62 12.81
C MET A 218 -8.46 6.21 11.51
N ASP A 219 -7.72 7.06 10.81
CA ASP A 219 -8.08 7.52 9.46
C ASP A 219 -8.16 6.36 8.44
N ILE A 220 -7.71 5.16 8.80
CA ILE A 220 -7.91 3.95 8.00
C ILE A 220 -9.40 3.68 7.70
N VAL A 221 -10.31 4.10 8.57
CA VAL A 221 -11.75 3.90 8.38
C VAL A 221 -12.35 4.75 7.27
N LYS A 222 -11.67 5.84 6.87
CA LYS A 222 -12.16 6.77 5.84
C LYS A 222 -12.23 6.14 4.44
N GLY A 223 -11.44 5.10 4.18
CA GLY A 223 -11.45 4.37 2.91
C GLY A 223 -12.40 3.17 2.88
N LEU A 224 -13.09 2.87 3.99
CA LEU A 224 -14.04 1.77 4.06
C LEU A 224 -15.38 2.14 3.39
N PRO A 225 -16.05 1.17 2.71
CA PRO A 225 -17.45 1.33 2.32
C PRO A 225 -18.36 1.30 3.57
N GLU A 226 -19.63 1.69 3.41
CA GLU A 226 -20.61 1.73 4.52
C GLU A 226 -20.77 0.38 5.24
N ASP A 227 -20.69 -0.73 4.51
CA ASP A 227 -20.75 -2.10 5.02
C ASP A 227 -19.39 -2.65 5.47
N GLY A 228 -18.35 -1.82 5.43
CA GLY A 228 -17.00 -2.18 5.85
C GLY A 228 -16.90 -2.55 7.33
N MET A 229 -15.89 -3.35 7.67
CA MET A 229 -15.68 -3.83 9.04
C MET A 229 -14.37 -3.31 9.63
N VAL A 230 -14.39 -3.06 10.94
CA VAL A 230 -13.23 -2.58 11.69
C VAL A 230 -12.89 -3.55 12.82
N PHE A 231 -11.62 -3.94 12.92
CA PHE A 231 -11.10 -4.76 14.01
C PHE A 231 -10.08 -3.97 14.81
N LEU A 232 -10.35 -3.74 16.09
CA LEU A 232 -9.53 -2.97 17.00
C LEU A 232 -9.01 -3.83 18.15
N ASN A 233 -7.76 -3.61 18.55
CA ASN A 233 -7.23 -4.22 19.77
C ASN A 233 -7.93 -3.62 21.01
N GLY A 234 -8.74 -4.43 21.67
CA GLY A 234 -9.51 -4.04 22.86
C GLY A 234 -8.67 -3.87 24.12
N ASP A 235 -7.46 -4.43 24.14
CA ASP A 235 -6.51 -4.28 25.25
C ASP A 235 -5.72 -2.95 25.14
N ASP A 236 -5.83 -2.24 24.01
CA ASP A 236 -5.14 -0.97 23.80
C ASP A 236 -5.97 0.20 24.37
N LYS A 237 -5.36 0.98 25.30
CA LYS A 237 -6.02 2.09 26.00
C LYS A 237 -6.51 3.22 25.09
N PHE A 238 -5.95 3.36 23.88
CA PHE A 238 -6.36 4.38 22.90
C PHE A 238 -7.43 3.84 21.93
N LEU A 239 -7.45 2.53 21.66
CA LEU A 239 -8.41 1.91 20.75
C LEU A 239 -9.70 1.47 21.46
N ALA A 240 -9.63 0.96 22.69
CA ALA A 240 -10.78 0.53 23.48
C ALA A 240 -11.89 1.62 23.57
N PRO A 241 -11.57 2.92 23.72
CA PRO A 241 -12.56 3.98 23.77
C PRO A 241 -13.41 4.19 22.50
N TYR A 242 -13.03 3.57 21.36
CA TYR A 242 -13.83 3.61 20.12
C TYR A 242 -15.05 2.70 20.13
N ARG A 243 -15.24 1.90 21.18
CA ARG A 243 -16.41 1.02 21.34
C ARG A 243 -17.71 1.83 21.25
N GLY A 244 -18.53 1.48 20.24
CA GLY A 244 -19.80 2.14 19.96
C GLY A 244 -19.71 3.56 19.38
N LYS A 245 -18.51 3.99 18.93
CA LYS A 245 -18.31 5.35 18.39
C LYS A 245 -18.12 5.43 16.88
N LEU A 246 -17.85 4.31 16.22
CA LEU A 246 -17.71 4.26 14.77
C LEU A 246 -19.04 3.90 14.11
N SER A 247 -19.31 4.44 12.93
CA SER A 247 -20.47 4.08 12.11
C SER A 247 -20.38 2.66 11.52
N HIS A 248 -19.14 2.19 11.31
CA HIS A 248 -18.87 0.87 10.77
C HIS A 248 -19.05 -0.24 11.82
N LYS A 249 -19.38 -1.45 11.37
CA LYS A 249 -19.40 -2.64 12.21
C LYS A 249 -18.01 -2.86 12.79
N THR A 250 -17.89 -2.73 14.12
CA THR A 250 -16.60 -2.74 14.82
C THR A 250 -16.55 -3.92 15.78
N PHE A 251 -15.46 -4.68 15.69
CA PHE A 251 -15.14 -5.80 16.57
C PHE A 251 -13.87 -5.51 17.35
N PHE A 252 -13.86 -5.93 18.60
CA PHE A 252 -12.70 -5.82 19.48
C PHE A 252 -12.09 -7.21 19.71
N TYR A 253 -10.79 -7.31 19.53
CA TYR A 253 -10.03 -8.51 19.84
C TYR A 253 -9.00 -8.24 20.93
N GLY A 254 -8.69 -9.25 21.74
CA GLY A 254 -7.71 -9.13 22.83
C GLY A 254 -7.89 -10.17 23.91
N MET A 255 -7.39 -9.89 25.10
CA MET A 255 -7.54 -10.72 26.31
C MET A 255 -8.59 -10.17 27.27
N ASP A 256 -8.98 -8.89 27.15
CA ASP A 256 -10.02 -8.30 27.99
C ASP A 256 -11.37 -9.01 27.76
N LYS A 257 -12.11 -9.22 28.86
CA LYS A 257 -13.43 -9.88 28.85
C LYS A 257 -14.48 -9.14 28.01
N ALA A 258 -14.28 -7.87 27.76
CA ALA A 258 -15.17 -7.06 26.91
C ALA A 258 -14.90 -7.23 25.41
N CYS A 259 -13.87 -7.98 25.01
CA CYS A 259 -13.56 -8.25 23.60
C CYS A 259 -14.53 -9.23 22.98
N ASP A 260 -14.93 -8.99 21.73
CA ASP A 260 -15.79 -9.86 20.92
C ASP A 260 -15.06 -11.15 20.54
N TYR A 261 -13.75 -11.04 20.25
CA TYR A 261 -12.85 -12.15 19.98
C TYR A 261 -11.77 -12.18 21.04
N ARG A 262 -11.76 -13.23 21.88
CA ARG A 262 -10.96 -13.24 23.10
C ARG A 262 -10.04 -14.44 23.20
N ALA A 263 -8.78 -14.20 23.60
CA ALA A 263 -7.83 -15.22 23.98
C ALA A 263 -7.72 -15.29 25.50
N GLU A 264 -7.85 -16.50 26.08
CA GLU A 264 -7.64 -16.78 27.50
C GLU A 264 -6.60 -17.87 27.71
N ASN A 265 -6.02 -17.94 28.91
CA ASN A 265 -5.00 -18.93 29.29
C ASN A 265 -3.81 -18.99 28.32
N VAL A 266 -3.39 -17.80 27.86
CA VAL A 266 -2.28 -17.66 26.91
C VAL A 266 -0.98 -18.08 27.58
N HIS A 267 -0.30 -19.08 27.03
CA HIS A 267 1.03 -19.52 27.50
C HIS A 267 1.88 -20.02 26.33
N VAL A 268 3.20 -20.03 26.55
CA VAL A 268 4.15 -20.55 25.55
C VAL A 268 4.63 -21.92 26.01
N LYS A 269 4.53 -22.91 25.12
CA LYS A 269 5.05 -24.26 25.31
C LYS A 269 5.72 -24.75 24.03
N ASP A 270 6.94 -25.26 24.12
CA ASP A 270 7.70 -25.81 22.99
C ASP A 270 7.80 -24.85 21.78
N GLY A 271 7.97 -23.52 22.04
CA GLY A 271 8.03 -22.47 21.01
C GLY A 271 6.70 -22.14 20.35
N GLN A 272 5.60 -22.69 20.82
CA GLN A 272 4.24 -22.42 20.34
C GLN A 272 3.46 -21.61 21.37
N THR A 273 2.62 -20.68 20.90
CA THR A 273 1.66 -19.97 21.75
C THR A 273 0.35 -20.76 21.76
N ILE A 274 -0.10 -21.16 22.94
CA ILE A 274 -1.33 -21.92 23.19
C ILE A 274 -2.30 -21.02 23.93
N PHE A 275 -3.55 -21.00 23.53
CA PHE A 275 -4.61 -20.21 24.19
C PHE A 275 -5.99 -20.82 23.93
N HIS A 276 -6.95 -20.47 24.77
CA HIS A 276 -8.35 -20.72 24.51
C HIS A 276 -8.95 -19.55 23.76
N PHE A 277 -9.68 -19.82 22.68
CA PHE A 277 -10.32 -18.81 21.85
C PHE A 277 -11.83 -18.77 22.10
N PHE A 278 -12.37 -17.58 22.30
CA PHE A 278 -13.80 -17.30 22.49
C PHE A 278 -14.28 -16.25 21.50
N TYR A 279 -15.50 -16.41 20.99
CA TYR A 279 -16.16 -15.49 20.06
C TYR A 279 -17.67 -15.47 20.28
#